data_333a9b742812d2267141b568c4ae59fd
#
_entry.id   333a9b742812d2267141b568c4ae59fd
#
_cell.length_a   1.000
_cell.length_b   1.000
_cell.length_c   1.000
_cell.angle_alpha   90.00
_cell.angle_beta   90.00
_cell.angle_gamma   90.00
#
_symmetry.space_group_name_H-M   'P 1'
#
loop_
_entity.id
_entity.type
_entity.pdbx_description
1 polymer ?
#
loop_
_entity_poly.entity_id
_entity_poly.type
_entity_poly.pdbx_seq_one_letter_code
_entity_poly.pdbx_strand_id
1 'polypeptide(L)'
;MAKRRNAITLVVGVALALSSGAAFAQQQMLNNGGFETGPAGVQKFPNWEWIGPADNNSDYGVAQSSGAPNAAEQGNYYAYFHGHPSDGSQDCLGQSVYLKVGAQYKISYYLATDGTTLGSGASMWVVIGTSFGIDLSQDIALPSFFPNSSNALPYQLFTTNITATTNSEILSFHGIDATSSILLDNVSVTPVIPPLNLSLSPTNTLAFTWTGPTNAYILQSVASLDATNWATLTNGPTAVGSNSQIIVPAPASNQFYRLTLP
;
A
#
# COMPACT_ATOMS: atom_id res chain seq x y z
N MET A 1 -65.82 -2.41 7.33
CA MET A 1 -64.85 -1.47 6.72
C MET A 1 -63.45 -2.03 6.94
N ALA A 2 -62.81 -2.59 5.90
CA ALA A 2 -61.48 -3.18 5.97
C ALA A 2 -60.45 -2.09 5.62
N LYS A 3 -59.56 -1.76 6.58
CA LYS A 3 -58.41 -0.86 6.37
C LYS A 3 -57.40 -1.57 5.47
N ARG A 4 -57.28 -1.14 4.22
CA ARG A 4 -56.18 -1.55 3.35
C ARG A 4 -54.84 -1.03 3.98
N ARG A 5 -54.01 -1.94 4.42
CA ARG A 5 -52.59 -1.63 4.74
C ARG A 5 -51.86 -1.49 3.40
N ASN A 6 -51.49 -0.27 3.06
CA ASN A 6 -50.54 -0.03 1.96
C ASN A 6 -49.17 -0.58 2.39
N ALA A 7 -48.78 -1.69 1.80
CA ALA A 7 -47.40 -2.16 1.91
C ALA A 7 -46.55 -1.22 1.04
N ILE A 8 -45.78 -0.37 1.69
CA ILE A 8 -44.70 0.40 1.02
C ILE A 8 -43.59 -0.61 0.75
N THR A 9 -43.45 -1.02 -0.49
CA THR A 9 -42.28 -1.78 -0.94
C THR A 9 -41.12 -0.80 -1.05
N LEU A 10 -40.30 -0.71 0.01
CA LEU A 10 -39.06 0.04 -0.01
C LEU A 10 -38.06 -0.75 -0.86
N VAL A 11 -37.85 -0.36 -2.08
CA VAL A 11 -36.72 -0.85 -2.89
C VAL A 11 -35.50 -0.09 -2.42
N VAL A 12 -34.80 -0.64 -1.43
CA VAL A 12 -33.45 -0.16 -1.08
C VAL A 12 -32.53 -0.68 -2.15
N GLY A 13 -32.24 0.14 -3.15
CA GLY A 13 -31.20 -0.12 -4.12
C GLY A 13 -29.84 0.00 -3.40
N VAL A 14 -29.37 -1.09 -2.81
CA VAL A 14 -27.95 -1.20 -2.41
C VAL A 14 -27.18 -1.47 -3.69
N ALA A 15 -26.77 -0.43 -4.37
CA ALA A 15 -25.70 -0.56 -5.34
C ALA A 15 -24.41 -0.77 -4.53
N LEU A 16 -24.04 -2.03 -4.28
CA LEU A 16 -22.63 -2.35 -4.18
C LEU A 16 -22.05 -1.86 -5.50
N ALA A 17 -21.30 -0.78 -5.47
CA ALA A 17 -20.49 -0.38 -6.61
C ALA A 17 -19.40 -1.43 -6.78
N LEU A 18 -19.76 -2.56 -7.40
CA LEU A 18 -18.82 -3.41 -8.10
C LEU A 18 -18.38 -2.55 -9.28
N SER A 19 -17.27 -1.85 -9.10
CA SER A 19 -16.67 -0.99 -10.11
C SER A 19 -16.21 -1.84 -11.30
N SER A 20 -17.13 -2.10 -12.23
CA SER A 20 -16.73 -2.40 -13.59
C SER A 20 -16.46 -1.06 -14.27
N GLY A 21 -15.20 -0.64 -14.36
CA GLY A 21 -14.77 0.30 -15.36
C GLY A 21 -14.34 1.71 -14.99
N ALA A 22 -14.45 2.15 -13.75
CA ALA A 22 -13.61 3.26 -13.25
C ALA A 22 -12.90 2.72 -12.02
N ALA A 23 -11.70 2.23 -12.19
CA ALA A 23 -10.79 2.08 -11.09
C ALA A 23 -10.64 3.49 -10.50
N PHE A 24 -11.29 3.76 -9.37
CA PHE A 24 -10.84 4.87 -8.55
C PHE A 24 -9.36 4.61 -8.33
N ALA A 25 -8.50 5.48 -8.86
CA ALA A 25 -7.08 5.35 -8.68
C ALA A 25 -6.89 5.20 -7.17
N GLN A 26 -6.47 4.02 -6.75
CA GLN A 26 -6.29 3.72 -5.33
C GLN A 26 -5.21 4.68 -4.87
N GLN A 27 -5.48 5.48 -3.85
CA GLN A 27 -4.57 6.52 -3.39
C GLN A 27 -3.22 5.88 -3.05
N GLN A 28 -2.20 6.23 -3.82
CA GLN A 28 -0.83 5.80 -3.55
C GLN A 28 -0.28 6.61 -2.39
N MET A 29 0.21 5.94 -1.35
CA MET A 29 0.78 6.58 -0.15
C MET A 29 2.29 6.83 -0.29
N LEU A 30 2.89 6.37 -1.38
CA LEU A 30 4.31 6.46 -1.68
C LEU A 30 4.49 7.26 -2.97
N ASN A 31 5.54 8.05 -3.06
CA ASN A 31 5.85 8.85 -4.23
C ASN A 31 7.01 8.22 -5.02
N ASN A 32 6.95 8.32 -6.35
CA ASN A 32 8.02 7.86 -7.24
C ASN A 32 8.46 6.40 -6.98
N GLY A 33 7.49 5.50 -6.78
CA GLY A 33 7.78 4.08 -6.54
C GLY A 33 8.34 3.32 -7.74
N GLY A 34 8.15 3.84 -8.95
CA GLY A 34 8.78 3.34 -10.18
C GLY A 34 10.04 4.08 -10.57
N PHE A 35 10.58 4.96 -9.71
CA PHE A 35 11.83 5.69 -9.91
C PHE A 35 11.89 6.59 -11.15
N GLU A 36 10.78 6.85 -11.83
CA GLU A 36 10.68 7.56 -13.11
C GLU A 36 10.95 9.07 -13.01
N THR A 37 10.98 9.63 -11.78
CA THR A 37 11.24 11.05 -11.54
C THR A 37 12.66 11.25 -11.06
N GLY A 38 13.49 11.88 -11.86
CA GLY A 38 14.87 12.21 -11.54
C GLY A 38 15.85 11.66 -12.59
N PRO A 39 17.11 12.13 -12.58
CA PRO A 39 18.14 11.65 -13.50
C PRO A 39 18.67 10.29 -13.06
N ALA A 40 19.02 9.44 -14.03
CA ALA A 40 19.78 8.22 -13.78
C ALA A 40 21.20 8.50 -13.26
N GLY A 41 21.79 7.53 -12.58
CA GLY A 41 23.19 7.58 -12.13
C GLY A 41 23.43 8.46 -10.90
N VAL A 42 22.38 8.83 -10.15
CA VAL A 42 22.51 9.65 -8.96
C VAL A 42 22.10 8.87 -7.72
N GLN A 43 22.84 9.09 -6.64
CA GLN A 43 22.55 8.54 -5.31
C GLN A 43 21.42 9.29 -4.58
N LYS A 44 20.97 10.42 -5.13
CA LYS A 44 19.87 11.22 -4.56
C LYS A 44 18.82 11.45 -5.63
N PHE A 45 17.64 10.93 -5.44
CA PHE A 45 16.51 11.17 -6.31
C PHE A 45 15.23 11.47 -5.50
N PRO A 46 14.26 12.14 -6.09
CA PRO A 46 13.12 12.68 -5.38
C PRO A 46 12.35 11.66 -4.58
N ASN A 47 12.05 12.01 -3.33
CA ASN A 47 11.23 11.30 -2.37
C ASN A 47 11.85 10.04 -1.73
N TRP A 48 13.04 9.64 -2.13
CA TRP A 48 13.75 8.51 -1.55
C TRP A 48 15.04 8.96 -0.87
N GLU A 49 15.36 8.34 0.24
CA GLU A 49 16.58 8.57 1.01
C GLU A 49 17.44 7.33 0.97
N TRP A 50 18.70 7.50 0.58
CA TRP A 50 19.73 6.50 0.71
C TRP A 50 20.45 6.69 2.05
N ILE A 51 20.54 5.61 2.80
CA ILE A 51 21.28 5.54 4.05
C ILE A 51 22.22 4.34 3.93
N GLY A 52 23.47 4.60 3.81
CA GLY A 52 24.53 3.59 3.72
C GLY A 52 25.84 4.16 4.22
N PRO A 53 26.89 3.35 4.28
CA PRO A 53 28.21 3.85 4.59
C PRO A 53 28.57 4.94 3.59
N ALA A 54 29.13 6.05 4.09
CA ALA A 54 29.52 7.19 3.29
C ALA A 54 30.82 6.91 2.51
N ASP A 55 30.87 5.80 1.79
CA ASP A 55 31.93 5.59 0.84
C ASP A 55 31.53 6.12 -0.51
N ASN A 56 32.52 6.61 -1.24
CA ASN A 56 32.33 7.22 -2.56
C ASN A 56 32.19 6.16 -3.69
N ASN A 57 31.83 4.92 -3.33
CA ASN A 57 31.64 3.85 -4.28
C ASN A 57 30.20 3.87 -4.77
N SER A 58 30.02 3.80 -6.09
CA SER A 58 28.73 3.87 -6.79
C SER A 58 27.97 2.51 -6.73
N ASP A 59 27.88 1.95 -5.53
CA ASP A 59 27.38 0.60 -5.34
C ASP A 59 25.85 0.54 -5.27
N TYR A 60 25.18 1.70 -5.31
CA TYR A 60 23.74 1.83 -5.36
C TYR A 60 23.30 3.07 -6.15
N GLY A 61 22.06 3.10 -6.59
CA GLY A 61 21.51 4.25 -7.29
C GLY A 61 20.26 3.94 -8.08
N VAL A 62 19.95 4.82 -9.01
CA VAL A 62 18.92 4.62 -10.03
C VAL A 62 19.59 4.50 -11.41
N ALA A 63 19.23 3.46 -12.13
CA ALA A 63 19.72 3.22 -13.48
C ALA A 63 18.60 3.34 -14.49
N GLN A 64 18.97 3.72 -15.71
CA GLN A 64 18.08 3.67 -16.87
C GLN A 64 18.12 2.28 -17.50
N SER A 65 16.95 1.80 -17.86
CA SER A 65 16.79 0.55 -18.59
C SER A 65 17.64 0.52 -19.86
N SER A 66 18.47 -0.50 -20.01
CA SER A 66 19.32 -0.73 -21.17
C SER A 66 19.01 -2.05 -21.91
N GLY A 67 17.90 -2.70 -21.51
CA GLY A 67 17.51 -4.04 -21.95
C GLY A 67 17.93 -5.13 -20.97
N ALA A 68 17.39 -6.34 -21.14
CA ALA A 68 17.69 -7.44 -20.22
C ALA A 68 19.20 -7.79 -20.22
N PRO A 69 19.81 -8.07 -19.02
CA PRO A 69 19.16 -8.23 -17.73
C PRO A 69 18.87 -6.90 -17.00
N ASN A 70 19.34 -5.76 -17.49
CA ASN A 70 19.26 -4.43 -16.87
C ASN A 70 18.05 -3.65 -17.40
N ALA A 71 16.86 -4.25 -17.33
CA ALA A 71 15.60 -3.62 -17.71
C ALA A 71 14.82 -3.20 -16.48
N ALA A 72 14.07 -2.08 -16.57
CA ALA A 72 13.04 -1.75 -15.61
C ALA A 72 11.89 -2.76 -15.71
N GLU A 73 11.19 -3.00 -14.61
CA GLU A 73 9.94 -3.78 -14.60
C GLU A 73 8.85 -2.99 -15.30
N GLN A 74 8.77 -1.70 -14.99
CA GLN A 74 7.86 -0.77 -15.62
C GLN A 74 8.57 0.56 -15.90
N GLY A 75 8.26 1.19 -17.02
CA GLY A 75 8.84 2.48 -17.38
C GLY A 75 10.28 2.38 -17.90
N ASN A 76 11.14 3.30 -17.45
CA ASN A 76 12.52 3.43 -17.98
C ASN A 76 13.59 3.35 -16.89
N TYR A 77 13.24 3.40 -15.62
CA TYR A 77 14.20 3.48 -14.52
C TYR A 77 13.90 2.44 -13.45
N TYR A 78 14.92 2.06 -12.71
CA TYR A 78 14.84 1.16 -11.55
C TYR A 78 15.92 1.54 -10.53
N ALA A 79 15.72 1.20 -9.25
CA ALA A 79 16.76 1.28 -8.24
C ALA A 79 17.61 0.01 -8.25
N TYR A 80 18.91 0.13 -7.94
CA TYR A 80 19.82 -1.00 -7.82
C TYR A 80 20.66 -0.92 -6.55
N PHE A 81 21.00 -2.08 -6.01
CA PHE A 81 21.80 -2.29 -4.82
C PHE A 81 22.91 -3.25 -5.14
N HIS A 82 24.14 -2.82 -4.99
CA HIS A 82 25.30 -3.67 -5.26
C HIS A 82 25.93 -4.19 -3.96
N GLY A 83 25.78 -3.44 -2.85
CA GLY A 83 26.29 -3.79 -1.53
C GLY A 83 27.80 -3.57 -1.37
N HIS A 84 28.28 -3.81 -0.15
CA HIS A 84 29.68 -3.63 0.23
C HIS A 84 30.34 -4.96 0.58
N PRO A 85 31.00 -5.62 -0.42
CA PRO A 85 31.58 -6.92 -0.20
C PRO A 85 32.73 -6.93 0.82
N SER A 86 33.36 -5.77 1.06
CA SER A 86 34.53 -5.68 1.91
C SER A 86 34.24 -5.68 3.40
N ASP A 87 33.07 -5.20 3.82
CA ASP A 87 32.69 -5.08 5.23
C ASP A 87 31.31 -5.67 5.58
N GLY A 88 30.55 -6.13 4.55
CA GLY A 88 29.22 -6.70 4.73
C GLY A 88 28.16 -5.66 5.11
N SER A 89 28.42 -4.38 4.95
CA SER A 89 27.44 -3.33 5.19
C SER A 89 26.34 -3.34 4.13
N GLN A 90 25.16 -2.89 4.52
CA GLN A 90 23.97 -2.87 3.68
C GLN A 90 23.74 -1.48 3.12
N ASP A 91 23.40 -1.42 1.84
CA ASP A 91 22.80 -0.23 1.28
C ASP A 91 21.32 -0.18 1.67
N CYS A 92 20.87 0.95 2.16
CA CYS A 92 19.49 1.15 2.55
C CYS A 92 18.84 2.27 1.74
N LEU A 93 17.74 1.94 1.09
CA LEU A 93 16.86 2.89 0.43
C LEU A 93 15.51 2.91 1.14
N GLY A 94 15.04 4.10 1.51
CA GLY A 94 13.75 4.20 2.18
C GLY A 94 12.96 5.44 1.87
N GLN A 95 11.66 5.37 2.17
CA GLN A 95 10.75 6.51 2.06
C GLN A 95 9.78 6.53 3.23
N SER A 96 9.57 7.71 3.81
CA SER A 96 8.51 7.94 4.80
C SER A 96 7.14 7.84 4.13
N VAL A 97 6.25 7.06 4.71
CA VAL A 97 4.86 6.90 4.30
C VAL A 97 3.93 7.35 5.42
N TYR A 98 2.93 8.16 5.06
CA TYR A 98 1.93 8.62 6.02
C TYR A 98 0.72 7.70 5.97
N LEU A 99 0.48 7.00 7.09
CA LEU A 99 -0.53 5.98 7.22
C LEU A 99 -1.57 6.38 8.27
N LYS A 100 -2.74 5.78 8.21
CA LYS A 100 -3.76 5.93 9.25
C LYS A 100 -3.69 4.75 10.21
N VAL A 101 -3.40 5.01 11.49
CA VAL A 101 -3.33 3.97 12.52
C VAL A 101 -4.58 3.09 12.53
N GLY A 102 -4.37 1.77 12.50
CA GLY A 102 -5.41 0.75 12.48
C GLY A 102 -6.01 0.48 11.10
N ALA A 103 -5.70 1.27 10.07
CA ALA A 103 -6.08 0.96 8.70
C ALA A 103 -5.14 -0.08 8.09
N GLN A 104 -5.66 -0.83 7.14
CA GLN A 104 -4.89 -1.81 6.40
C GLN A 104 -4.34 -1.23 5.11
N TYR A 105 -3.12 -1.65 4.75
CA TYR A 105 -2.43 -1.26 3.52
C TYR A 105 -1.86 -2.49 2.84
N LYS A 106 -1.96 -2.49 1.52
CA LYS A 106 -1.24 -3.44 0.66
C LYS A 106 0.07 -2.79 0.24
N ILE A 107 1.17 -3.47 0.51
CA ILE A 107 2.51 -3.11 0.03
C ILE A 107 2.86 -4.09 -1.07
N SER A 108 3.39 -3.58 -2.19
CA SER A 108 3.94 -4.41 -3.25
C SER A 108 5.19 -3.79 -3.85
N TYR A 109 6.09 -4.62 -4.33
CA TYR A 109 7.34 -4.24 -4.99
C TYR A 109 7.84 -5.39 -5.84
N TYR A 110 8.67 -5.07 -6.81
CA TYR A 110 9.30 -6.06 -7.68
C TYR A 110 10.81 -6.09 -7.43
N LEU A 111 11.35 -7.28 -7.31
CA LEU A 111 12.79 -7.53 -7.16
C LEU A 111 13.30 -8.46 -8.24
N ALA A 112 14.49 -8.15 -8.76
CA ALA A 112 15.19 -8.93 -9.77
C ALA A 112 16.68 -8.94 -9.45
N THR A 113 17.48 -9.63 -10.27
CA THR A 113 18.95 -9.51 -10.27
C THR A 113 19.46 -9.37 -11.69
N ASP A 114 20.51 -8.57 -11.86
CA ASP A 114 21.15 -8.37 -13.17
C ASP A 114 22.34 -9.31 -13.40
N GLY A 115 22.75 -10.03 -12.37
CA GLY A 115 24.04 -10.70 -12.35
C GLY A 115 24.12 -12.02 -13.06
N THR A 116 25.33 -12.29 -13.51
CA THR A 116 25.75 -13.61 -13.99
C THR A 116 26.32 -14.49 -12.88
N THR A 117 26.64 -13.91 -11.74
CA THR A 117 27.15 -14.59 -10.54
C THR A 117 26.68 -13.86 -9.30
N LEU A 118 25.63 -14.35 -8.67
CA LEU A 118 25.25 -13.84 -7.35
C LEU A 118 26.32 -14.28 -6.34
N GLY A 119 26.77 -13.33 -5.52
CA GLY A 119 27.63 -13.65 -4.39
C GLY A 119 26.94 -14.58 -3.41
N SER A 120 27.70 -15.44 -2.76
CA SER A 120 27.18 -16.18 -1.62
C SER A 120 26.82 -15.15 -0.54
N GLY A 121 25.53 -14.96 -0.30
CA GLY A 121 25.04 -13.99 0.69
C GLY A 121 24.26 -12.81 0.13
N ALA A 122 24.01 -12.75 -1.19
CA ALA A 122 23.08 -11.79 -1.76
C ALA A 122 21.74 -11.83 -1.03
N SER A 123 21.28 -10.69 -0.56
CA SER A 123 20.01 -10.61 0.16
C SER A 123 19.41 -9.21 0.08
N MET A 124 18.08 -9.16 0.05
CA MET A 124 17.30 -7.95 0.22
C MET A 124 16.35 -8.15 1.41
N TRP A 125 16.58 -7.40 2.46
CA TRP A 125 15.66 -7.30 3.59
C TRP A 125 14.73 -6.13 3.36
N VAL A 126 13.43 -6.34 3.58
CA VAL A 126 12.45 -5.29 3.44
C VAL A 126 11.68 -5.15 4.73
N VAL A 127 11.63 -3.96 5.27
CA VAL A 127 10.93 -3.66 6.53
C VAL A 127 10.09 -2.40 6.41
N ILE A 128 9.07 -2.31 7.25
CA ILE A 128 8.35 -1.08 7.48
C ILE A 128 8.29 -0.82 8.98
N GLY A 129 8.70 0.38 9.40
CA GLY A 129 8.83 0.71 10.81
C GLY A 129 9.05 2.19 11.05
N THR A 130 9.57 2.54 12.23
CA THR A 130 9.73 3.93 12.66
C THR A 130 11.11 4.52 12.39
N SER A 131 12.04 3.72 11.91
CA SER A 131 13.42 4.13 11.62
C SER A 131 13.95 3.49 10.34
N PHE A 132 15.07 3.99 9.81
CA PHE A 132 15.76 3.39 8.68
C PHE A 132 16.61 2.15 9.06
N GLY A 133 16.78 1.86 10.33
CA GLY A 133 17.45 0.63 10.76
C GLY A 133 16.52 -0.58 10.70
N ILE A 134 17.11 -1.77 10.68
CA ILE A 134 16.34 -3.02 10.88
C ILE A 134 16.26 -3.28 12.38
N ASP A 135 15.14 -2.99 12.99
CA ASP A 135 14.83 -3.39 14.37
C ASP A 135 13.60 -4.29 14.37
N LEU A 136 13.79 -5.60 14.16
CA LEU A 136 12.72 -6.58 14.12
C LEU A 136 11.93 -6.71 15.42
N SER A 137 12.32 -6.02 16.48
CA SER A 137 11.49 -5.91 17.70
C SER A 137 10.40 -4.86 17.60
N GLN A 138 10.53 -3.91 16.68
CA GLN A 138 9.60 -2.79 16.46
C GLN A 138 9.10 -2.70 15.03
N ASP A 139 9.89 -3.17 14.05
CA ASP A 139 9.57 -3.10 12.64
C ASP A 139 8.80 -4.32 12.17
N ILE A 140 7.94 -4.13 11.19
CA ILE A 140 7.24 -5.23 10.52
C ILE A 140 8.14 -5.73 9.38
N ALA A 141 8.62 -6.96 9.49
CA ALA A 141 9.33 -7.62 8.40
C ALA A 141 8.37 -7.93 7.24
N LEU A 142 8.75 -7.51 6.04
CA LEU A 142 8.05 -7.79 4.81
C LEU A 142 8.71 -8.97 4.07
N PRO A 143 8.06 -9.55 3.03
CA PRO A 143 8.68 -10.60 2.24
C PRO A 143 10.05 -10.18 1.71
N SER A 144 11.09 -10.90 2.08
CA SER A 144 12.47 -10.61 1.73
C SER A 144 12.92 -11.49 0.55
N PHE A 145 13.97 -11.07 -0.14
CA PHE A 145 14.48 -11.73 -1.33
C PHE A 145 15.88 -12.27 -1.06
N PHE A 146 16.04 -13.58 -1.19
CA PHE A 146 17.31 -14.29 -0.99
C PHE A 146 17.62 -15.10 -2.25
N PRO A 147 18.12 -14.46 -3.30
CA PRO A 147 18.42 -15.16 -4.54
C PRO A 147 19.52 -16.18 -4.34
N ASN A 148 19.30 -17.40 -4.84
CA ASN A 148 20.26 -18.48 -4.84
C ASN A 148 20.45 -18.98 -6.27
N SER A 149 20.94 -18.13 -7.16
CA SER A 149 21.13 -18.42 -8.57
C SER A 149 22.41 -17.78 -9.07
N SER A 150 23.11 -18.46 -9.93
CA SER A 150 24.25 -17.90 -10.65
C SER A 150 23.86 -17.15 -11.93
N ASN A 151 22.58 -17.06 -12.23
CA ASN A 151 22.05 -16.37 -13.41
C ASN A 151 21.18 -15.20 -12.98
N ALA A 152 21.03 -14.20 -13.85
CA ALA A 152 20.06 -13.14 -13.68
C ALA A 152 18.66 -13.71 -13.46
N LEU A 153 17.95 -13.19 -12.46
CA LEU A 153 16.59 -13.55 -12.15
C LEU A 153 15.65 -12.45 -12.65
N PRO A 154 14.57 -12.83 -13.34
CA PRO A 154 13.58 -11.85 -13.75
C PRO A 154 12.87 -11.25 -12.53
N TYR A 155 12.22 -10.11 -12.74
CA TYR A 155 11.40 -9.49 -11.69
C TYR A 155 10.35 -10.43 -11.14
N GLN A 156 10.30 -10.49 -9.82
CA GLN A 156 9.33 -11.22 -9.04
C GLN A 156 8.51 -10.22 -8.21
N LEU A 157 7.20 -10.37 -8.24
CA LEU A 157 6.29 -9.56 -7.43
C LEU A 157 6.26 -10.08 -5.99
N PHE A 158 6.52 -9.19 -5.06
CA PHE A 158 6.30 -9.39 -3.63
C PHE A 158 5.10 -8.54 -3.19
N THR A 159 4.23 -9.11 -2.39
CA THR A 159 3.06 -8.39 -1.89
C THR A 159 2.67 -8.89 -0.50
N THR A 160 2.26 -7.96 0.36
CA THR A 160 1.75 -8.26 1.69
C THR A 160 0.76 -7.19 2.15
N ASN A 161 -0.07 -7.55 3.12
CA ASN A 161 -0.93 -6.59 3.80
C ASN A 161 -0.40 -6.34 5.21
N ILE A 162 -0.38 -5.10 5.62
CA ILE A 162 -0.05 -4.67 6.97
C ILE A 162 -1.21 -3.90 7.59
N THR A 163 -1.22 -3.80 8.91
CA THR A 163 -2.04 -2.84 9.65
C THR A 163 -1.12 -1.78 10.23
N ALA A 164 -1.35 -0.52 9.90
CA ALA A 164 -0.51 0.58 10.38
C ALA A 164 -0.57 0.71 11.90
N THR A 165 0.58 0.79 12.54
CA THR A 165 0.73 0.94 13.98
C THR A 165 0.99 2.39 14.39
N THR A 166 1.55 3.18 13.49
CA THR A 166 1.83 4.61 13.65
C THR A 166 1.30 5.42 12.46
N ASN A 167 1.26 6.74 12.59
CA ASN A 167 0.82 7.63 11.48
C ASN A 167 1.94 7.94 10.48
N SER A 168 3.18 7.62 10.81
CA SER A 168 4.35 7.82 9.96
C SER A 168 5.25 6.61 10.14
N GLU A 169 5.46 5.88 9.08
CA GLU A 169 6.34 4.73 9.02
C GLU A 169 7.32 4.91 7.86
N ILE A 170 8.43 4.21 7.90
CA ILE A 170 9.43 4.20 6.84
C ILE A 170 9.41 2.82 6.20
N LEU A 171 9.09 2.78 4.90
CA LEU A 171 9.31 1.58 4.10
C LEU A 171 10.76 1.61 3.63
N SER A 172 11.54 0.60 3.97
CA SER A 172 12.95 0.53 3.64
C SER A 172 13.38 -0.83 3.07
N PHE A 173 14.33 -0.75 2.16
CA PHE A 173 14.96 -1.84 1.43
C PHE A 173 16.43 -1.87 1.76
N HIS A 174 16.93 -3.01 2.24
CA HIS A 174 18.30 -3.20 2.70
C HIS A 174 18.95 -4.30 1.85
N GLY A 175 19.79 -3.90 0.91
CA GLY A 175 20.40 -4.79 -0.06
C GLY A 175 21.85 -5.10 0.24
N ILE A 176 22.24 -6.36 0.06
CA ILE A 176 23.62 -6.81 -0.03
C ILE A 176 23.76 -7.70 -1.26
N ASP A 177 24.68 -7.37 -2.14
CA ASP A 177 25.18 -8.29 -3.18
C ASP A 177 26.60 -7.90 -3.55
N ALA A 178 27.52 -8.82 -3.41
CA ALA A 178 28.95 -8.57 -3.61
C ALA A 178 29.41 -8.65 -5.06
N THR A 179 28.63 -9.14 -5.98
CA THR A 179 29.08 -9.50 -7.35
C THR A 179 28.13 -9.14 -8.47
N SER A 180 26.92 -8.76 -8.15
CA SER A 180 25.87 -8.31 -9.08
C SER A 180 25.01 -7.28 -8.42
N SER A 181 23.89 -6.90 -9.02
CA SER A 181 22.95 -5.97 -8.38
C SER A 181 21.60 -6.63 -8.16
N ILE A 182 21.01 -6.33 -7.00
CA ILE A 182 19.59 -6.53 -6.78
C ILE A 182 18.86 -5.31 -7.33
N LEU A 183 17.86 -5.53 -8.17
CA LEU A 183 17.07 -4.50 -8.82
C LEU A 183 15.72 -4.39 -8.11
N LEU A 184 15.30 -3.15 -7.85
CA LEU A 184 14.02 -2.83 -7.22
C LEU A 184 13.23 -1.89 -8.13
N ASP A 185 11.95 -2.21 -8.35
CA ASP A 185 11.09 -1.36 -9.16
C ASP A 185 9.62 -1.48 -8.72
N ASN A 186 8.80 -0.54 -9.19
CA ASN A 186 7.35 -0.51 -9.09
C ASN A 186 6.84 -0.75 -7.65
N VAL A 187 7.42 0.00 -6.70
CA VAL A 187 7.03 -0.04 -5.28
C VAL A 187 5.70 0.68 -5.09
N SER A 188 4.79 0.08 -4.36
CA SER A 188 3.51 0.71 -4.03
C SER A 188 3.04 0.44 -2.60
N VAL A 189 2.38 1.43 -2.01
CA VAL A 189 1.67 1.34 -0.72
C VAL A 189 0.28 1.89 -0.94
N THR A 190 -0.72 1.03 -0.87
CA THR A 190 -2.12 1.40 -1.17
C THR A 190 -3.06 0.98 -0.04
N PRO A 191 -4.07 1.81 0.34
CA PRO A 191 -5.00 1.43 1.38
C PRO A 191 -5.87 0.24 0.95
N VAL A 192 -6.16 -0.64 1.91
CA VAL A 192 -7.14 -1.72 1.76
C VAL A 192 -8.40 -1.32 2.49
N ILE A 193 -9.44 -0.97 1.74
CA ILE A 193 -10.73 -0.62 2.32
C ILE A 193 -11.51 -1.91 2.59
N PRO A 194 -11.90 -2.18 3.85
CA PRO A 194 -12.65 -3.39 4.16
C PRO A 194 -14.05 -3.37 3.54
N PRO A 195 -14.65 -4.54 3.30
CA PRO A 195 -16.03 -4.64 2.83
C PRO A 195 -16.99 -3.92 3.78
N LEU A 196 -17.88 -3.12 3.21
CA LEU A 196 -18.96 -2.46 3.94
C LEU A 196 -20.21 -3.36 3.90
N ASN A 197 -20.62 -3.85 5.08
CA ASN A 197 -21.83 -4.65 5.21
C ASN A 197 -22.98 -3.76 5.63
N LEU A 198 -24.17 -4.05 5.09
CA LEU A 198 -25.39 -3.32 5.38
C LEU A 198 -26.49 -4.27 5.85
N SER A 199 -27.17 -3.89 6.91
CA SER A 199 -28.40 -4.55 7.35
C SER A 199 -29.50 -3.53 7.66
N LEU A 200 -30.77 -3.91 7.39
CA LEU A 200 -31.95 -3.11 7.71
C LEU A 200 -32.59 -3.69 8.97
N SER A 201 -32.80 -2.84 9.98
CA SER A 201 -33.50 -3.26 11.21
C SER A 201 -35.02 -3.21 11.05
N PRO A 202 -35.78 -3.94 11.90
CA PRO A 202 -37.22 -3.84 11.92
C PRO A 202 -37.75 -2.42 12.27
N THR A 203 -36.95 -1.60 12.90
CA THR A 203 -37.25 -0.21 13.28
C THR A 203 -36.92 0.79 12.18
N ASN A 204 -36.73 0.33 10.93
CA ASN A 204 -36.40 1.15 9.77
C ASN A 204 -35.12 1.98 9.92
N THR A 205 -34.08 1.33 10.47
CA THR A 205 -32.72 1.89 10.53
C THR A 205 -31.75 1.03 9.74
N LEU A 206 -30.74 1.67 9.13
CA LEU A 206 -29.64 1.00 8.42
C LEU A 206 -28.48 0.86 9.40
N ALA A 207 -27.97 -0.36 9.55
CA ALA A 207 -26.74 -0.64 10.26
C ALA A 207 -25.63 -0.98 9.27
N PHE A 208 -24.61 -0.12 9.21
CA PHE A 208 -23.38 -0.32 8.44
C PHE A 208 -22.31 -0.91 9.33
N THR A 209 -21.68 -1.99 8.89
CA THR A 209 -20.60 -2.63 9.65
C THR A 209 -19.41 -2.93 8.76
N TRP A 210 -18.20 -2.81 9.31
CA TRP A 210 -16.96 -3.17 8.66
C TRP A 210 -15.93 -3.65 9.69
N THR A 211 -14.94 -4.41 9.26
CA THR A 211 -13.84 -4.86 10.12
C THR A 211 -12.82 -3.74 10.32
N GLY A 212 -12.34 -3.57 11.55
CA GLY A 212 -11.31 -2.59 11.90
C GLY A 212 -11.77 -1.60 12.97
N PRO A 213 -10.84 -0.79 13.49
CA PRO A 213 -11.12 0.15 14.57
C PRO A 213 -11.95 1.35 14.10
N THR A 214 -12.66 1.96 15.05
CA THR A 214 -13.62 3.06 14.80
C THR A 214 -12.97 4.33 14.23
N ASN A 215 -11.66 4.49 14.40
CA ASN A 215 -10.93 5.68 13.96
C ASN A 215 -10.17 5.49 12.64
N ALA A 216 -10.16 4.29 12.06
CA ALA A 216 -9.39 4.01 10.84
C ALA A 216 -10.12 4.45 9.56
N TYR A 217 -11.45 4.35 9.55
CA TYR A 217 -12.25 4.63 8.36
C TYR A 217 -13.42 5.54 8.69
N ILE A 218 -13.89 6.27 7.67
CA ILE A 218 -15.10 7.10 7.75
C ILE A 218 -16.14 6.62 6.75
N LEU A 219 -17.42 6.69 7.15
CA LEU A 219 -18.55 6.40 6.28
C LEU A 219 -19.04 7.71 5.66
N GLN A 220 -19.16 7.73 4.36
CA GLN A 220 -19.65 8.87 3.59
C GLN A 220 -20.93 8.49 2.84
N SER A 221 -21.74 9.49 2.56
CA SER A 221 -22.96 9.31 1.77
C SER A 221 -23.15 10.40 0.71
N VAL A 222 -23.93 10.07 -0.32
CA VAL A 222 -24.29 10.98 -1.40
C VAL A 222 -25.65 10.59 -2.00
N ALA A 223 -26.42 11.57 -2.48
CA ALA A 223 -27.73 11.32 -3.07
C ALA A 223 -27.67 10.86 -4.54
N SER A 224 -26.59 11.14 -5.26
CA SER A 224 -26.36 10.72 -6.65
C SER A 224 -24.91 10.33 -6.84
N LEU A 225 -24.65 9.27 -7.61
CA LEU A 225 -23.28 8.82 -7.95
C LEU A 225 -22.53 9.80 -8.86
N ASP A 226 -23.25 10.66 -9.59
CA ASP A 226 -22.65 11.70 -10.42
C ASP A 226 -22.12 12.89 -9.59
N ALA A 227 -22.47 12.95 -8.30
CA ALA A 227 -22.01 14.01 -7.41
C ALA A 227 -20.56 13.75 -6.98
N THR A 228 -19.75 14.82 -7.02
CA THR A 228 -18.35 14.77 -6.58
C THR A 228 -18.18 14.94 -5.08
N ASN A 229 -19.17 15.56 -4.42
CA ASN A 229 -19.09 15.90 -3.00
C ASN A 229 -19.79 14.84 -2.14
N TRP A 230 -19.00 13.98 -1.54
CA TRP A 230 -19.45 12.98 -0.56
C TRP A 230 -19.45 13.60 0.84
N ALA A 231 -20.58 13.52 1.54
CA ALA A 231 -20.71 14.01 2.91
C ALA A 231 -20.31 12.92 3.92
N THR A 232 -19.42 13.25 4.83
CA THR A 232 -19.10 12.35 5.95
C THR A 232 -20.27 12.33 6.93
N LEU A 233 -20.68 11.13 7.37
CA LEU A 233 -21.70 10.98 8.39
C LEU A 233 -21.17 11.50 9.73
N THR A 234 -21.98 12.34 10.39
CA THR A 234 -21.63 12.99 11.66
C THR A 234 -21.71 12.02 12.86
N ASN A 235 -22.47 10.93 12.73
CA ASN A 235 -22.52 9.89 13.74
C ASN A 235 -21.23 9.07 13.68
N GLY A 236 -20.36 9.22 14.67
CA GLY A 236 -19.14 8.41 14.77
C GLY A 236 -19.46 6.93 14.90
N PRO A 237 -18.60 6.04 14.41
CA PRO A 237 -18.79 4.60 14.56
C PRO A 237 -18.62 4.16 16.01
N THR A 238 -19.34 3.11 16.39
CA THR A 238 -19.21 2.40 17.66
C THR A 238 -18.55 1.05 17.45
N ALA A 239 -17.75 0.60 18.43
CA ALA A 239 -17.12 -0.71 18.37
C ALA A 239 -18.14 -1.82 18.73
N VAL A 240 -18.18 -2.87 17.89
CA VAL A 240 -18.99 -4.07 18.13
C VAL A 240 -18.09 -5.29 17.89
N GLY A 241 -17.46 -5.76 18.96
CA GLY A 241 -16.40 -6.77 18.87
C GLY A 241 -15.19 -6.23 18.07
N SER A 242 -14.75 -6.96 17.06
CA SER A 242 -13.69 -6.55 16.14
C SER A 242 -14.16 -5.64 14.99
N ASN A 243 -15.46 -5.32 14.95
CA ASN A 243 -16.05 -4.51 13.89
C ASN A 243 -16.38 -3.10 14.41
N SER A 244 -16.43 -2.16 13.46
CA SER A 244 -17.03 -0.84 13.65
C SER A 244 -18.44 -0.83 13.08
N GLN A 245 -19.35 -0.09 13.71
CA GLN A 245 -20.74 0.02 13.29
C GLN A 245 -21.21 1.46 13.33
N ILE A 246 -21.97 1.87 12.32
CA ILE A 246 -22.78 3.10 12.29
C ILE A 246 -24.24 2.73 12.06
N ILE A 247 -25.16 3.30 12.86
CA ILE A 247 -26.59 3.13 12.67
C ILE A 247 -27.19 4.48 12.27
N VAL A 248 -27.94 4.51 11.19
CA VAL A 248 -28.64 5.71 10.69
C VAL A 248 -30.09 5.39 10.38
N PRO A 249 -31.01 6.36 10.44
CA PRO A 249 -32.35 6.20 9.91
C PRO A 249 -32.31 5.79 8.42
N ALA A 250 -33.22 4.92 7.99
CA ALA A 250 -33.34 4.62 6.58
C ALA A 250 -33.74 5.90 5.80
N PRO A 251 -33.04 6.22 4.70
CA PRO A 251 -33.31 7.43 3.94
C PRO A 251 -34.69 7.36 3.26
N ALA A 252 -35.34 8.51 3.10
CA ALA A 252 -36.62 8.60 2.40
C ALA A 252 -36.48 8.56 0.86
N SER A 253 -35.26 8.74 0.34
CA SER A 253 -34.90 8.75 -1.08
C SER A 253 -33.64 7.92 -1.31
N ASN A 254 -33.23 7.83 -2.59
CA ASN A 254 -31.99 7.13 -2.95
C ASN A 254 -30.79 7.76 -2.23
N GLN A 255 -29.95 6.90 -1.65
CA GLN A 255 -28.74 7.29 -0.98
C GLN A 255 -27.67 6.23 -1.25
N PHE A 256 -26.46 6.69 -1.56
CA PHE A 256 -25.30 5.84 -1.78
C PHE A 256 -24.31 6.04 -0.62
N TYR A 257 -23.59 4.98 -0.28
CA TYR A 257 -22.67 4.99 0.85
C TYR A 257 -21.33 4.38 0.44
N ARG A 258 -20.26 4.93 1.00
CA ARG A 258 -18.91 4.37 0.83
C ARG A 258 -18.11 4.50 2.13
N LEU A 259 -17.17 3.56 2.31
CA LEU A 259 -16.13 3.63 3.32
C LEU A 259 -14.85 4.18 2.69
N THR A 260 -14.12 5.02 3.41
CA THR A 260 -12.86 5.62 2.95
C THR A 260 -11.95 5.90 4.14
N LEU A 261 -10.68 6.18 3.88
CA LEU A 261 -9.79 6.78 4.88
C LEU A 261 -10.24 8.24 5.15
N PRO A 262 -9.96 8.74 6.37
CA PRO A 262 -10.24 10.13 6.74
C PRO A 262 -9.46 11.12 5.91
#